data_cffaaaa11b319102cb5cc9330286b49c
#
_entry.id   cffaaaa11b319102cb5cc9330286b49c
#
_cell.length_a   1.000
_cell.length_b   1.000
_cell.length_c   1.000
_cell.angle_alpha   90.00
_cell.angle_beta   90.00
_cell.angle_gamma   90.00
#
_symmetry.space_group_name_H-M   'P 1'
#
loop_
_entity.id
_entity.type
_entity.pdbx_description
1 polymer ?
#
loop_
_entity_poly.entity_id
_entity_poly.type
_entity_poly.pdbx_seq_one_letter_code
_entity_poly.pdbx_strand_id
1 'polypeptide(L)'
;QLGTAHEEARLSTDPRPVCQYVARWMKSWQQFHFHDTSEAAAVKRPHPSNDNLRLKTQADNLGAYLYRLRGLHGQEAAYRRIVDTIKLAAPFFGGFVARDPLPDTVELEWFEQADVATPYRAHILSDGTLRFICMTTLLLQPMHLLPDTILIDEPELGLHPFAINLLADMMKEVAQYKQLIVSTQSVELLNALEPEHVVVAQRVNGATTLERLDAEELRGWLTDYQTLGELWKRNVLGGRPSL
;
A
#
# COMPACT_ATOMS: atom_id res chain seq x y z
N GLN A 1 21.00 -1.89 27.82
CA GLN A 1 20.74 -0.48 27.45
C GLN A 1 21.65 -0.09 26.30
N LEU A 2 21.10 0.51 25.23
CA LEU A 2 21.85 1.00 24.08
C LEU A 2 22.44 2.41 24.27
N GLY A 3 22.33 2.96 25.49
CA GLY A 3 22.75 4.31 25.85
C GLY A 3 21.61 5.34 25.78
N THR A 4 21.88 6.56 26.23
CA THR A 4 20.96 7.69 26.25
C THR A 4 21.59 8.90 25.57
N ALA A 5 20.77 9.86 25.12
CA ALA A 5 21.18 11.14 24.54
C ALA A 5 22.01 11.01 23.23
N HIS A 6 21.56 10.16 22.30
CA HIS A 6 22.11 10.04 20.95
C HIS A 6 21.15 10.59 19.92
N GLU A 7 21.66 11.28 18.90
CA GLU A 7 20.86 11.76 17.77
C GLU A 7 20.40 10.59 16.88
N GLU A 8 21.21 9.49 16.84
CA GLU A 8 20.88 8.28 16.09
C GLU A 8 20.93 7.02 16.97
N ALA A 9 20.14 6.02 16.61
CA ALA A 9 20.14 4.73 17.30
C ALA A 9 21.48 4.01 17.09
N ARG A 10 22.17 3.63 18.17
CA ARG A 10 23.42 2.83 18.10
C ARG A 10 23.22 1.38 17.67
N LEU A 11 21.97 1.00 17.33
CA LEU A 11 21.63 -0.36 16.98
C LEU A 11 22.47 -0.91 15.80
N SER A 12 22.73 -0.05 14.80
CA SER A 12 23.48 -0.45 13.60
C SER A 12 24.98 -0.66 13.83
N THR A 13 25.54 -0.05 14.88
CA THR A 13 26.97 -0.11 15.23
C THR A 13 27.26 -1.04 16.39
N ASP A 14 26.25 -1.55 17.07
CA ASP A 14 26.41 -2.46 18.21
C ASP A 14 26.80 -3.85 17.72
N PRO A 15 27.93 -4.44 18.23
CA PRO A 15 28.43 -5.72 17.73
C PRO A 15 27.60 -6.93 18.22
N ARG A 16 26.67 -6.75 19.15
CA ARG A 16 25.87 -7.87 19.67
C ARG A 16 25.00 -8.48 18.57
N PRO A 17 24.96 -9.84 18.45
CA PRO A 17 24.20 -10.51 17.38
C PRO A 17 22.73 -10.10 17.31
N VAL A 18 22.08 -9.89 18.47
CA VAL A 18 20.69 -9.43 18.52
C VAL A 18 20.53 -8.03 17.92
N CYS A 19 21.44 -7.11 18.23
CA CYS A 19 21.41 -5.74 17.69
C CYS A 19 21.63 -5.76 16.17
N GLN A 20 22.56 -6.56 15.67
CA GLN A 20 22.81 -6.70 14.22
C GLN A 20 21.62 -7.34 13.51
N TYR A 21 20.96 -8.35 14.12
CA TYR A 21 19.76 -8.95 13.58
C TYR A 21 18.63 -7.92 13.47
N VAL A 22 18.32 -7.21 14.56
CA VAL A 22 17.27 -6.17 14.57
C VAL A 22 17.60 -5.04 13.60
N ALA A 23 18.85 -4.57 13.55
CA ALA A 23 19.25 -3.53 12.60
C ALA A 23 19.07 -3.98 11.14
N ARG A 24 19.42 -5.24 10.81
CA ARG A 24 19.21 -5.80 9.47
C ARG A 24 17.74 -5.89 9.13
N TRP A 25 16.92 -6.35 10.07
CA TRP A 25 15.49 -6.46 9.90
C TRP A 25 14.84 -5.08 9.69
N MET A 26 15.19 -4.08 10.51
CA MET A 26 14.68 -2.72 10.33
C MET A 26 15.12 -2.08 9.00
N LYS A 27 16.33 -2.40 8.50
CA LYS A 27 16.79 -1.94 7.18
C LYS A 27 16.00 -2.54 6.01
N SER A 28 15.29 -3.65 6.23
CA SER A 28 14.43 -4.25 5.20
C SER A 28 13.06 -3.58 5.11
N TRP A 29 12.71 -2.69 6.05
CA TRP A 29 11.45 -1.98 6.03
C TRP A 29 11.39 -1.05 4.82
N GLN A 30 10.27 -1.07 4.13
CA GLN A 30 10.04 -0.17 3.00
C GLN A 30 8.73 0.58 3.21
N GLN A 31 8.82 1.90 3.07
CA GLN A 31 7.68 2.79 3.12
C GLN A 31 7.28 3.16 1.70
N PHE A 32 6.04 2.86 1.35
CA PHE A 32 5.46 3.15 0.05
C PHE A 32 4.56 4.38 0.14
N HIS A 33 4.75 5.30 -0.80
CA HIS A 33 4.03 6.55 -0.90
C HIS A 33 3.50 6.74 -2.32
N PHE A 34 2.20 6.58 -2.51
CA PHE A 34 1.56 6.78 -3.82
C PHE A 34 0.66 8.01 -3.82
N HIS A 35 0.98 9.02 -3.01
CA HIS A 35 0.16 10.23 -2.87
C HIS A 35 0.36 11.21 -4.01
N ASP A 36 1.56 11.30 -4.59
CA ASP A 36 1.80 12.18 -5.72
C ASP A 36 1.22 11.58 -6.99
N THR A 37 0.11 12.16 -7.43
CA THR A 37 -0.57 11.89 -8.69
C THR A 37 -0.68 13.14 -9.56
N SER A 38 0.10 14.18 -9.24
CA SER A 38 0.17 15.41 -10.01
C SER A 38 0.61 15.15 -11.46
N GLU A 39 0.48 16.14 -12.32
CA GLU A 39 1.00 16.06 -13.70
C GLU A 39 2.51 15.80 -13.75
N ALA A 40 3.23 16.20 -12.70
CA ALA A 40 4.67 16.01 -12.58
C ALA A 40 5.07 14.69 -11.89
N ALA A 41 4.10 13.90 -11.39
CA ALA A 41 4.34 12.68 -10.66
C ALA A 41 5.24 11.70 -11.43
N ALA A 42 6.18 11.08 -10.73
CA ALA A 42 7.16 10.20 -11.35
C ALA A 42 6.52 8.98 -12.04
N VAL A 43 5.42 8.45 -11.48
CA VAL A 43 4.65 7.34 -12.05
C VAL A 43 4.03 7.66 -13.43
N LYS A 44 3.84 8.95 -13.76
CA LYS A 44 3.31 9.42 -15.05
C LYS A 44 4.39 9.71 -16.10
N ARG A 45 5.66 9.59 -15.75
CA ARG A 45 6.79 9.93 -16.60
C ARG A 45 7.42 8.70 -17.26
N PRO A 46 8.10 8.88 -18.41
CA PRO A 46 8.94 7.84 -18.97
C PRO A 46 10.01 7.40 -17.99
N HIS A 47 10.22 6.08 -17.87
CA HIS A 47 11.20 5.48 -17.00
C HIS A 47 12.04 4.45 -17.77
N PRO A 48 13.34 4.26 -17.44
CA PRO A 48 14.15 3.23 -18.09
C PRO A 48 13.51 1.83 -17.97
N SER A 49 13.38 1.14 -19.07
CA SER A 49 12.72 -0.17 -19.12
C SER A 49 13.46 -1.27 -18.36
N ASN A 50 14.79 -1.12 -18.15
CA ASN A 50 15.63 -2.03 -17.40
C ASN A 50 15.55 -1.85 -15.87
N ASP A 51 14.95 -0.74 -15.39
CA ASP A 51 14.72 -0.52 -13.95
C ASP A 51 13.39 -1.14 -13.52
N ASN A 52 13.36 -2.47 -13.50
CA ASN A 52 12.15 -3.26 -13.36
C ASN A 52 12.26 -4.44 -12.37
N LEU A 53 13.37 -4.53 -11.61
CA LEU A 53 13.61 -5.67 -10.71
C LEU A 53 12.71 -5.68 -9.48
N ARG A 54 12.35 -4.50 -8.98
CA ARG A 54 11.46 -4.28 -7.84
C ARG A 54 10.62 -3.04 -8.07
N LEU A 55 9.40 -3.05 -7.55
CA LEU A 55 8.56 -1.85 -7.53
C LEU A 55 9.20 -0.81 -6.61
N LYS A 56 9.39 0.41 -7.11
CA LYS A 56 9.90 1.52 -6.31
C LYS A 56 8.85 2.07 -5.36
N THR A 57 9.30 2.72 -4.32
CA THR A 57 8.45 3.20 -3.21
C THR A 57 7.47 4.30 -3.62
N GLN A 58 7.72 5.00 -4.72
CA GLN A 58 6.81 5.98 -5.33
C GLN A 58 6.19 5.49 -6.66
N ALA A 59 6.38 4.22 -6.98
CA ALA A 59 5.93 3.59 -8.22
C ALA A 59 6.47 4.24 -9.52
N ASP A 60 7.60 4.97 -9.46
CA ASP A 60 8.20 5.64 -10.61
C ASP A 60 8.39 4.70 -11.81
N ASN A 61 8.73 3.44 -11.52
CA ASN A 61 9.01 2.42 -12.53
C ASN A 61 7.81 1.48 -12.80
N LEU A 62 6.59 1.90 -12.46
CA LEU A 62 5.40 1.04 -12.53
C LEU A 62 5.20 0.39 -13.91
N GLY A 63 5.34 1.17 -15.00
CA GLY A 63 5.22 0.66 -16.36
C GLY A 63 6.25 -0.42 -16.67
N ALA A 64 7.52 -0.17 -16.36
CA ALA A 64 8.62 -1.14 -16.56
C ALA A 64 8.44 -2.39 -15.70
N TYR A 65 7.97 -2.21 -14.46
CA TYR A 65 7.74 -3.32 -13.52
C TYR A 65 6.58 -4.23 -13.96
N LEU A 66 5.45 -3.67 -14.36
CA LEU A 66 4.31 -4.42 -14.88
C LEU A 66 4.66 -5.17 -16.18
N TYR A 67 5.45 -4.53 -17.06
CA TYR A 67 5.94 -5.18 -18.25
C TYR A 67 6.78 -6.43 -17.93
N ARG A 68 7.68 -6.32 -16.94
CA ARG A 68 8.46 -7.46 -16.45
C ARG A 68 7.56 -8.57 -15.89
N LEU A 69 6.60 -8.25 -15.00
CA LEU A 69 5.69 -9.25 -14.42
C LEU A 69 4.91 -10.01 -15.49
N ARG A 70 4.52 -9.33 -16.56
CA ARG A 70 3.82 -9.94 -17.69
C ARG A 70 4.68 -10.95 -18.44
N GLY A 71 5.97 -10.66 -18.64
CA GLY A 71 6.87 -11.45 -19.49
C GLY A 71 7.68 -12.52 -18.76
N LEU A 72 7.70 -12.53 -17.42
CA LEU A 72 8.48 -13.49 -16.67
C LEU A 72 7.72 -14.78 -16.44
N HIS A 73 8.32 -15.89 -16.89
CA HIS A 73 7.79 -17.22 -16.66
C HIS A 73 7.51 -17.47 -15.16
N GLY A 74 6.29 -17.89 -14.85
CA GLY A 74 5.82 -18.14 -13.49
C GLY A 74 5.28 -16.89 -12.74
N GLN A 75 5.32 -15.69 -13.34
CA GLN A 75 4.76 -14.48 -12.76
C GLN A 75 3.50 -13.97 -13.48
N GLU A 76 3.12 -14.58 -14.58
CA GLU A 76 1.96 -14.20 -15.38
C GLU A 76 0.64 -14.30 -14.59
N ALA A 77 0.57 -15.22 -13.64
CA ALA A 77 -0.60 -15.35 -12.77
C ALA A 77 -0.77 -14.13 -11.86
N ALA A 78 0.32 -13.61 -11.28
CA ALA A 78 0.29 -12.39 -10.48
C ALA A 78 -0.09 -11.18 -11.35
N TYR A 79 0.50 -11.03 -12.53
CA TYR A 79 0.14 -9.97 -13.48
C TYR A 79 -1.34 -10.01 -13.85
N ARG A 80 -1.88 -11.19 -14.22
CA ARG A 80 -3.31 -11.34 -14.54
C ARG A 80 -4.18 -10.96 -13.35
N ARG A 81 -3.85 -11.41 -12.15
CA ARG A 81 -4.58 -11.08 -10.94
C ARG A 81 -4.58 -9.56 -10.67
N ILE A 82 -3.46 -8.88 -10.88
CA ILE A 82 -3.38 -7.41 -10.79
C ILE A 82 -4.37 -6.76 -11.76
N VAL A 83 -4.33 -7.15 -13.05
CA VAL A 83 -5.22 -6.60 -14.08
C VAL A 83 -6.69 -6.86 -13.76
N ASP A 84 -7.04 -8.08 -13.36
CA ASP A 84 -8.41 -8.48 -13.06
C ASP A 84 -8.95 -7.73 -11.82
N THR A 85 -8.11 -7.53 -10.80
CA THR A 85 -8.51 -6.75 -9.61
C THR A 85 -8.70 -5.27 -9.95
N ILE A 86 -7.85 -4.69 -10.81
CA ILE A 86 -8.04 -3.31 -11.29
C ILE A 86 -9.39 -3.16 -12.02
N LYS A 87 -9.77 -4.13 -12.85
CA LYS A 87 -11.06 -4.13 -13.56
C LYS A 87 -12.27 -4.14 -12.63
N LEU A 88 -12.15 -4.74 -11.46
CA LEU A 88 -13.24 -4.70 -10.45
C LEU A 88 -13.51 -3.28 -9.95
N ALA A 89 -12.45 -2.50 -9.70
CA ALA A 89 -12.57 -1.12 -9.22
C ALA A 89 -12.76 -0.11 -10.36
N ALA A 90 -12.27 -0.41 -11.55
CA ALA A 90 -12.33 0.44 -12.74
C ALA A 90 -12.81 -0.39 -13.95
N PRO A 91 -14.14 -0.61 -14.12
CA PRO A 91 -14.67 -1.49 -15.15
C PRO A 91 -14.36 -1.05 -16.60
N PHE A 92 -14.03 0.21 -16.80
CA PHE A 92 -13.59 0.72 -18.10
C PHE A 92 -12.17 0.27 -18.49
N PHE A 93 -11.35 -0.10 -17.52
CA PHE A 93 -9.96 -0.50 -17.73
C PHE A 93 -9.88 -1.86 -18.47
N GLY A 94 -9.25 -1.87 -19.65
CA GLY A 94 -9.07 -3.07 -20.46
C GLY A 94 -7.78 -3.83 -20.12
N GLY A 95 -6.70 -3.10 -19.86
CA GLY A 95 -5.39 -3.67 -19.56
C GLY A 95 -4.25 -2.69 -19.83
N PHE A 96 -3.02 -3.14 -19.56
CA PHE A 96 -1.83 -2.37 -19.87
C PHE A 96 -1.33 -2.67 -21.29
N VAL A 97 -0.86 -1.63 -21.99
CA VAL A 97 -0.27 -1.76 -23.32
C VAL A 97 1.08 -2.47 -23.22
N ALA A 98 1.31 -3.43 -24.12
CA ALA A 98 2.63 -4.03 -24.28
C ALA A 98 3.22 -3.60 -25.62
N ARG A 99 4.45 -3.13 -25.57
CA ARG A 99 5.24 -2.77 -26.74
C ARG A 99 6.20 -3.90 -27.08
N ASP A 100 6.24 -4.30 -28.34
CA ASP A 100 7.19 -5.29 -28.85
C ASP A 100 7.81 -4.75 -30.15
N PRO A 101 9.13 -4.51 -30.22
CA PRO A 101 10.10 -4.66 -29.13
C PRO A 101 9.89 -3.64 -27.99
N LEU A 102 10.38 -4.00 -26.79
CA LEU A 102 10.34 -3.08 -25.64
C LEU A 102 11.28 -1.91 -25.89
N PRO A 103 10.80 -0.66 -25.81
CA PRO A 103 11.65 0.52 -25.96
C PRO A 103 12.59 0.72 -24.75
N ASP A 104 13.66 1.52 -24.93
CA ASP A 104 14.63 1.81 -23.85
C ASP A 104 13.98 2.50 -22.65
N THR A 105 12.93 3.29 -22.90
CA THR A 105 12.11 3.93 -21.87
C THR A 105 10.63 3.57 -22.06
N VAL A 106 9.93 3.33 -20.96
CA VAL A 106 8.51 3.02 -20.96
C VAL A 106 7.75 4.00 -20.07
N GLU A 107 6.55 4.35 -20.51
CA GLU A 107 5.53 5.02 -19.69
C GLU A 107 4.45 4.01 -19.31
N LEU A 108 3.66 4.33 -18.29
CA LEU A 108 2.45 3.57 -17.99
C LEU A 108 1.39 3.88 -19.05
N GLU A 109 1.16 2.93 -19.94
CA GLU A 109 0.13 2.99 -20.96
C GLU A 109 -0.94 1.91 -20.72
N TRP A 110 -2.18 2.26 -20.96
CA TRP A 110 -3.34 1.41 -20.78
C TRP A 110 -4.35 1.62 -21.91
N PHE A 111 -5.36 0.76 -22.01
CA PHE A 111 -6.45 0.86 -22.98
C PHE A 111 -7.78 0.59 -22.30
N GLU A 112 -8.85 1.11 -22.88
CA GLU A 112 -10.21 0.84 -22.42
C GLU A 112 -10.69 -0.53 -22.90
N GLN A 113 -11.55 -1.17 -22.09
CA GLN A 113 -12.16 -2.46 -22.46
C GLN A 113 -13.01 -2.34 -23.75
N ALA A 114 -13.64 -1.18 -23.96
CA ALA A 114 -14.46 -0.91 -25.14
C ALA A 114 -13.63 -0.52 -26.38
N ASP A 115 -12.37 -0.07 -26.20
CA ASP A 115 -11.49 0.33 -27.28
C ASP A 115 -10.05 -0.11 -27.01
N VAL A 116 -9.73 -1.31 -27.44
CA VAL A 116 -8.39 -1.91 -27.29
C VAL A 116 -7.35 -1.33 -28.25
N ALA A 117 -7.78 -0.58 -29.26
CA ALA A 117 -6.89 -0.02 -30.29
C ALA A 117 -6.27 1.31 -29.89
N THR A 118 -6.92 2.05 -28.98
CA THR A 118 -6.45 3.38 -28.55
C THR A 118 -5.67 3.29 -27.25
N PRO A 119 -4.34 3.50 -27.26
CA PRO A 119 -3.55 3.56 -26.04
C PRO A 119 -3.70 4.92 -25.34
N TYR A 120 -3.94 4.89 -24.03
CA TYR A 120 -3.96 6.06 -23.17
C TYR A 120 -2.75 6.05 -22.24
N ARG A 121 -2.22 7.24 -21.93
CA ARG A 121 -1.18 7.41 -20.91
C ARG A 121 -1.77 7.54 -19.50
N ALA A 122 -0.97 7.36 -18.48
CA ALA A 122 -1.36 7.48 -17.08
C ALA A 122 -2.01 8.85 -16.72
N HIS A 123 -1.73 9.91 -17.47
CA HIS A 123 -2.30 11.25 -17.28
C HIS A 123 -3.83 11.30 -17.40
N ILE A 124 -4.43 10.38 -18.14
CA ILE A 124 -5.88 10.30 -18.35
C ILE A 124 -6.59 9.59 -17.18
N LEU A 125 -5.85 8.83 -16.37
CA LEU A 125 -6.41 8.19 -15.20
C LEU A 125 -6.73 9.20 -14.10
N SER A 126 -7.86 8.99 -13.40
CA SER A 126 -8.12 9.73 -12.17
C SER A 126 -7.06 9.38 -11.10
N ASP A 127 -6.82 10.30 -10.19
CA ASP A 127 -5.86 10.11 -9.10
C ASP A 127 -6.15 8.85 -8.29
N GLY A 128 -7.43 8.61 -7.94
CA GLY A 128 -7.84 7.41 -7.23
C GLY A 128 -7.57 6.13 -8.03
N THR A 129 -7.88 6.12 -9.34
CA THR A 129 -7.59 4.95 -10.19
C THR A 129 -6.10 4.67 -10.26
N LEU A 130 -5.27 5.70 -10.45
CA LEU A 130 -3.81 5.54 -10.51
C LEU A 130 -3.24 5.01 -9.18
N ARG A 131 -3.69 5.55 -8.04
CA ARG A 131 -3.32 5.04 -6.70
C ARG A 131 -3.75 3.60 -6.51
N PHE A 132 -4.98 3.26 -6.90
CA PHE A 132 -5.47 1.89 -6.81
C PHE A 132 -4.61 0.92 -7.65
N ILE A 133 -4.18 1.32 -8.85
CA ILE A 133 -3.25 0.55 -9.70
C ILE A 133 -1.91 0.33 -8.97
N CYS A 134 -1.34 1.37 -8.37
CA CYS A 134 -0.08 1.28 -7.62
C CYS A 134 -0.21 0.32 -6.42
N MET A 135 -1.30 0.47 -5.62
CA MET A 135 -1.57 -0.38 -4.46
C MET A 135 -1.82 -1.83 -4.85
N THR A 136 -2.63 -2.07 -5.88
CA THR A 136 -2.91 -3.42 -6.39
C THR A 136 -1.63 -4.08 -6.89
N THR A 137 -0.77 -3.34 -7.60
CA THR A 137 0.53 -3.85 -8.07
C THR A 137 1.44 -4.18 -6.88
N LEU A 138 1.52 -3.31 -5.87
CA LEU A 138 2.30 -3.57 -4.66
C LEU A 138 1.81 -4.82 -3.93
N LEU A 139 0.52 -4.93 -3.67
CA LEU A 139 -0.02 -5.97 -2.78
C LEU A 139 -0.18 -7.33 -3.48
N LEU A 140 -0.41 -7.36 -4.80
CA LEU A 140 -0.62 -8.61 -5.56
C LEU A 140 0.60 -9.09 -6.35
N GLN A 141 1.75 -8.41 -6.26
CA GLN A 141 2.99 -8.92 -6.84
C GLN A 141 3.40 -10.25 -6.17
N PRO A 142 4.30 -11.03 -6.79
CA PRO A 142 4.81 -12.25 -6.16
C PRO A 142 5.37 -12.02 -4.76
N MET A 143 4.98 -12.84 -3.80
CA MET A 143 5.26 -12.68 -2.38
C MET A 143 6.76 -12.55 -2.04
N HIS A 144 7.63 -13.19 -2.84
CA HIS A 144 9.09 -13.14 -2.68
C HIS A 144 9.71 -11.79 -3.11
N LEU A 145 8.96 -10.95 -3.84
CA LEU A 145 9.39 -9.60 -4.25
C LEU A 145 8.97 -8.54 -3.22
N LEU A 146 8.05 -8.87 -2.31
CA LEU A 146 7.64 -8.00 -1.22
C LEU A 146 8.73 -7.91 -0.14
N PRO A 147 8.97 -6.73 0.45
CA PRO A 147 9.78 -6.61 1.65
C PRO A 147 9.11 -7.34 2.83
N ASP A 148 9.89 -7.64 3.87
CA ASP A 148 9.35 -8.33 5.05
C ASP A 148 8.45 -7.42 5.90
N THR A 149 8.70 -6.12 5.88
CA THR A 149 7.85 -5.11 6.52
C THR A 149 7.54 -4.01 5.51
N ILE A 150 6.25 -3.74 5.34
CA ILE A 150 5.68 -2.78 4.42
C ILE A 150 4.98 -1.70 5.25
N LEU A 151 5.36 -0.44 5.04
CA LEU A 151 4.69 0.70 5.64
C LEU A 151 3.95 1.47 4.55
N ILE A 152 2.67 1.77 4.79
CA ILE A 152 1.84 2.54 3.86
C ILE A 152 1.08 3.61 4.65
N ASP A 153 1.11 4.84 4.14
CA ASP A 153 0.37 5.95 4.71
C ASP A 153 -0.87 6.24 3.87
N GLU A 154 -2.03 6.33 4.52
CA GLU A 154 -3.34 6.63 3.93
C GLU A 154 -3.59 5.96 2.57
N PRO A 155 -3.52 4.61 2.47
CA PRO A 155 -3.64 3.90 1.20
C PRO A 155 -5.00 4.08 0.50
N GLU A 156 -6.01 4.45 1.24
CA GLU A 156 -7.39 4.65 0.78
C GLU A 156 -7.66 6.03 0.19
N LEU A 157 -6.71 6.96 0.28
CA LEU A 157 -6.92 8.36 -0.09
C LEU A 157 -7.38 8.50 -1.56
N GLY A 158 -8.58 9.08 -1.75
CA GLY A 158 -9.18 9.31 -3.07
C GLY A 158 -9.79 8.06 -3.72
N LEU A 159 -9.87 6.93 -3.01
CA LEU A 159 -10.51 5.73 -3.51
C LEU A 159 -12.03 5.74 -3.27
N HIS A 160 -12.76 5.13 -4.19
CA HIS A 160 -14.18 4.83 -4.00
C HIS A 160 -14.34 3.77 -2.89
N PRO A 161 -15.42 3.79 -2.06
CA PRO A 161 -15.64 2.81 -0.99
C PRO A 161 -15.50 1.36 -1.41
N PHE A 162 -15.98 0.99 -2.60
CA PHE A 162 -15.81 -0.35 -3.14
C PHE A 162 -14.33 -0.74 -3.34
N ALA A 163 -13.51 0.21 -3.83
CA ALA A 163 -12.07 -0.01 -4.00
C ALA A 163 -11.34 -0.12 -2.65
N ILE A 164 -11.83 0.56 -1.59
CA ILE A 164 -11.30 0.44 -0.23
C ILE A 164 -11.53 -0.97 0.32
N ASN A 165 -12.69 -1.59 0.07
CA ASN A 165 -12.93 -2.97 0.48
C ASN A 165 -12.00 -3.95 -0.24
N LEU A 166 -11.80 -3.80 -1.55
CA LEU A 166 -10.82 -4.61 -2.30
C LEU A 166 -9.40 -4.42 -1.76
N LEU A 167 -9.03 -3.18 -1.42
CA LEU A 167 -7.74 -2.87 -0.82
C LEU A 167 -7.58 -3.57 0.54
N ALA A 168 -8.58 -3.53 1.40
CA ALA A 168 -8.56 -4.20 2.70
C ALA A 168 -8.38 -5.71 2.56
N ASP A 169 -9.06 -6.34 1.58
CA ASP A 169 -8.92 -7.78 1.32
C ASP A 169 -7.50 -8.14 0.86
N MET A 170 -6.92 -7.35 -0.05
CA MET A 170 -5.52 -7.51 -0.47
C MET A 170 -4.54 -7.34 0.71
N MET A 171 -4.78 -6.36 1.58
CA MET A 171 -3.97 -6.12 2.78
C MET A 171 -4.03 -7.29 3.75
N LYS A 172 -5.22 -7.85 4.01
CA LYS A 172 -5.41 -9.03 4.86
C LYS A 172 -4.68 -10.25 4.31
N GLU A 173 -4.68 -10.45 3.00
CA GLU A 173 -3.95 -11.55 2.37
C GLU A 173 -2.44 -11.40 2.54
N VAL A 174 -1.88 -10.22 2.28
CA VAL A 174 -0.44 -9.96 2.46
C VAL A 174 -0.04 -10.11 3.92
N ALA A 175 -0.88 -9.64 4.85
CA ALA A 175 -0.62 -9.70 6.29
C ALA A 175 -0.50 -11.13 6.85
N GLN A 176 -0.95 -12.15 6.12
CA GLN A 176 -0.73 -13.54 6.50
C GLN A 176 0.75 -13.97 6.37
N TYR A 177 1.54 -13.30 5.55
CA TYR A 177 2.91 -13.66 5.20
C TYR A 177 3.95 -12.58 5.49
N LYS A 178 3.52 -11.32 5.55
CA LYS A 178 4.38 -10.15 5.71
C LYS A 178 3.84 -9.24 6.80
N GLN A 179 4.72 -8.45 7.42
CA GLN A 179 4.26 -7.42 8.33
C GLN A 179 3.80 -6.21 7.52
N LEU A 180 2.54 -5.83 7.71
CA LEU A 180 1.95 -4.64 7.10
C LEU A 180 1.60 -3.64 8.20
N ILE A 181 2.14 -2.43 8.09
CA ILE A 181 1.85 -1.31 9.00
C ILE A 181 1.22 -0.20 8.17
N VAL A 182 0.01 0.17 8.51
CA VAL A 182 -0.78 1.15 7.76
C VAL A 182 -1.23 2.25 8.69
N SER A 183 -1.00 3.52 8.33
CA SER A 183 -1.65 4.65 8.97
C SER A 183 -2.89 5.04 8.18
N THR A 184 -4.00 5.27 8.87
CA THR A 184 -5.27 5.66 8.25
C THR A 184 -6.14 6.44 9.22
N GLN A 185 -7.00 7.29 8.66
CA GLN A 185 -8.11 7.94 9.35
C GLN A 185 -9.46 7.56 8.72
N SER A 186 -9.47 6.62 7.79
CA SER A 186 -10.67 6.22 7.05
C SER A 186 -11.59 5.34 7.87
N VAL A 187 -12.81 5.81 8.01
CA VAL A 187 -13.91 5.06 8.61
C VAL A 187 -14.21 3.79 7.79
N GLU A 188 -14.18 3.91 6.47
CA GLU A 188 -14.44 2.83 5.54
C GLU A 188 -13.39 1.72 5.68
N LEU A 189 -12.10 2.10 5.75
CA LEU A 189 -11.03 1.13 5.93
C LEU A 189 -11.09 0.46 7.30
N LEU A 190 -11.36 1.23 8.37
CA LEU A 190 -11.55 0.67 9.72
C LEU A 190 -12.69 -0.33 9.77
N ASN A 191 -13.81 -0.07 9.07
CA ASN A 191 -14.94 -1.00 9.00
C ASN A 191 -14.62 -2.34 8.32
N ALA A 192 -13.58 -2.38 7.52
CA ALA A 192 -13.11 -3.58 6.85
C ALA A 192 -12.09 -4.38 7.67
N LEU A 193 -11.66 -3.89 8.85
CA LEU A 193 -10.66 -4.52 9.70
C LEU A 193 -11.28 -5.10 10.98
N GLU A 194 -10.60 -6.07 11.56
CA GLU A 194 -10.94 -6.60 12.89
C GLU A 194 -10.28 -5.73 13.99
N PRO A 195 -10.89 -5.62 15.19
CA PRO A 195 -10.35 -4.82 16.29
C PRO A 195 -8.88 -5.10 16.60
N GLU A 196 -8.47 -6.36 16.61
CA GLU A 196 -7.12 -6.80 16.94
C GLU A 196 -6.05 -6.29 15.97
N HIS A 197 -6.47 -5.88 14.77
CA HIS A 197 -5.57 -5.30 13.77
C HIS A 197 -5.37 -3.80 13.97
N VAL A 198 -6.17 -3.15 14.83
CA VAL A 198 -6.16 -1.71 15.00
C VAL A 198 -5.35 -1.30 16.23
N VAL A 199 -4.47 -0.32 16.02
CA VAL A 199 -3.71 0.36 17.09
C VAL A 199 -4.07 1.83 17.04
N VAL A 200 -4.63 2.35 18.11
CA VAL A 200 -4.97 3.77 18.25
C VAL A 200 -3.75 4.55 18.72
N ALA A 201 -3.37 5.55 17.96
CA ALA A 201 -2.32 6.48 18.32
C ALA A 201 -2.95 7.76 18.90
N GLN A 202 -2.55 8.15 20.09
CA GLN A 202 -3.03 9.38 20.72
C GLN A 202 -1.90 10.12 21.45
N ARG A 203 -2.09 11.42 21.67
CA ARG A 203 -1.14 12.23 22.40
C ARG A 203 -1.67 12.48 23.82
N VAL A 204 -0.92 12.02 24.82
CA VAL A 204 -1.26 12.16 26.24
C VAL A 204 -0.07 12.84 26.94
N ASN A 205 -0.32 13.98 27.58
CA ASN A 205 0.71 14.75 28.33
C ASN A 205 1.98 15.02 27.49
N GLY A 206 1.83 15.32 26.22
CA GLY A 206 2.94 15.63 25.31
C GLY A 206 3.68 14.42 24.74
N ALA A 207 3.34 13.20 25.14
CA ALA A 207 3.89 11.95 24.61
C ALA A 207 2.88 11.22 23.73
N THR A 208 3.35 10.49 22.72
CA THR A 208 2.50 9.60 21.93
C THR A 208 2.35 8.26 22.66
N THR A 209 1.11 7.83 22.83
CA THR A 209 0.75 6.50 23.30
C THR A 209 0.16 5.70 22.17
N LEU A 210 0.41 4.39 22.15
CA LEU A 210 -0.12 3.44 21.18
C LEU A 210 -0.88 2.37 21.96
N GLU A 211 -2.15 2.19 21.63
CA GLU A 211 -3.03 1.25 22.31
C GLU A 211 -3.69 0.33 21.29
N ARG A 212 -3.48 -0.97 21.44
CA ARG A 212 -4.14 -1.98 20.59
C ARG A 212 -5.55 -2.19 21.09
N LEU A 213 -6.51 -2.21 20.16
CA LEU A 213 -7.88 -2.49 20.52
C LEU A 213 -8.04 -3.96 20.97
N ASP A 214 -8.88 -4.17 21.99
CA ASP A 214 -9.26 -5.49 22.48
C ASP A 214 -10.69 -5.81 22.02
N ALA A 215 -10.84 -6.90 21.27
CA ALA A 215 -12.15 -7.33 20.77
C ALA A 215 -13.13 -7.69 21.89
N GLU A 216 -12.65 -8.24 23.02
CA GLU A 216 -13.49 -8.58 24.16
C GLU A 216 -14.07 -7.33 24.84
N GLU A 217 -13.25 -6.29 25.01
CA GLU A 217 -13.72 -5.00 25.57
C GLU A 217 -14.71 -4.31 24.63
N LEU A 218 -14.54 -4.47 23.33
CA LEU A 218 -15.39 -3.86 22.32
C LEU A 218 -16.64 -4.69 21.99
N ARG A 219 -16.73 -5.95 22.45
CA ARG A 219 -17.84 -6.88 22.12
C ARG A 219 -19.21 -6.27 22.42
N GLY A 220 -19.36 -5.55 23.54
CA GLY A 220 -20.60 -4.87 23.90
C GLY A 220 -20.96 -3.68 23.01
N TRP A 221 -19.98 -3.07 22.35
CA TRP A 221 -20.16 -1.92 21.45
C TRP A 221 -20.36 -2.32 20.01
N LEU A 222 -19.82 -3.48 19.61
CA LEU A 222 -19.88 -4.01 18.23
C LEU A 222 -21.16 -4.84 17.98
N THR A 223 -22.11 -4.85 18.93
CA THR A 223 -23.42 -5.48 18.70
C THR A 223 -24.22 -4.74 17.64
N ASP A 224 -24.90 -5.47 16.81
CA ASP A 224 -25.90 -5.24 15.73
C ASP A 224 -25.93 -3.90 14.97
N TYR A 225 -25.39 -2.79 15.49
CA TYR A 225 -25.54 -1.46 14.89
C TYR A 225 -24.31 -0.55 14.94
N GLN A 226 -23.18 -1.00 15.50
CA GLN A 226 -21.99 -0.16 15.62
C GLN A 226 -20.79 -0.86 15.00
N THR A 227 -20.17 -0.20 14.02
CA THR A 227 -18.92 -0.63 13.39
C THR A 227 -17.72 0.07 14.04
N LEU A 228 -16.51 -0.43 13.82
CA LEU A 228 -15.28 0.24 14.29
C LEU A 228 -15.22 1.69 13.84
N GLY A 229 -15.59 1.97 12.60
CA GLY A 229 -15.62 3.33 12.06
C GLY A 229 -16.65 4.24 12.75
N GLU A 230 -17.81 3.73 13.17
CA GLU A 230 -18.77 4.52 13.96
C GLU A 230 -18.25 4.79 15.37
N LEU A 231 -17.60 3.83 16.01
CA LEU A 231 -16.92 4.02 17.30
C LEU A 231 -15.80 5.05 17.20
N TRP A 232 -15.05 5.03 16.09
CA TRP A 232 -14.03 6.02 15.77
C TRP A 232 -14.61 7.44 15.63
N LYS A 233 -15.67 7.61 14.82
CA LYS A 233 -16.36 8.90 14.65
C LYS A 233 -16.86 9.47 15.97
N ARG A 234 -17.36 8.64 16.86
CA ARG A 234 -17.86 9.02 18.19
C ARG A 234 -16.76 9.22 19.23
N ASN A 235 -15.48 8.98 18.88
CA ASN A 235 -14.34 9.02 19.76
C ASN A 235 -14.39 8.03 20.92
N VAL A 236 -15.10 6.93 20.75
CA VAL A 236 -15.13 5.85 21.75
C VAL A 236 -13.79 5.15 21.82
N LEU A 237 -13.10 5.03 20.66
CA LEU A 237 -11.77 4.42 20.56
C LEU A 237 -10.62 5.36 21.00
N GLY A 238 -10.90 6.64 21.29
CA GLY A 238 -9.86 7.62 21.54
C GLY A 238 -9.22 8.20 20.27
N GLY A 239 -8.06 8.88 20.42
CA GLY A 239 -7.28 9.36 19.27
C GLY A 239 -7.71 10.71 18.68
N ARG A 240 -8.73 11.38 19.23
CA ARG A 240 -9.00 12.77 18.85
C ARG A 240 -7.87 13.70 19.29
N PRO A 241 -7.48 14.68 18.44
CA PRO A 241 -6.58 15.72 18.90
C PRO A 241 -7.19 16.42 20.12
N SER A 242 -6.49 16.38 21.27
CA SER A 242 -6.79 17.19 22.45
C SER A 242 -6.02 18.49 22.34
N LEU A 243 -6.68 19.61 22.67
CA LEU A 243 -6.06 20.91 22.80
C LEU A 243 -5.01 20.91 23.93
#